data_aa8bd8dbd914f6822f70c7c8258425c2
#
_entry.id   aa8bd8dbd914f6822f70c7c8258425c2
#
_cell.length_a   1.000
_cell.length_b   1.000
_cell.length_c   1.000
_cell.angle_alpha   90.00
_cell.angle_beta   90.00
_cell.angle_gamma   90.00
#
_symmetry.space_group_name_H-M   'P 1'
#
loop_
_entity.id
_entity.type
_entity.pdbx_description
1 polymer ?
#
loop_
_entity_poly.entity_id
_entity_poly.type
_entity_poly.pdbx_seq_one_letter_code
_entity_poly.pdbx_strand_id
1 'polypeptide(L)'
;MKSFKYIIMAAAVSLSLSSCMNGDDSLFNDDWKDINNTVAPYGNNNLTDENVITIAALKAKADYAKVISDNKYAKIEEDIKIKGRIVGNDLAGNIYKQIFVQDATGAIIVGINKAGLSGYMAEGQEILIDLKDLYIGGYGGMAQIGSPYNGGIGRMAESIWMNHFKLSNDIDPTQMKPIEFTTNSVKDESLLGKLVVLKNVTLKNADGNQTFITGKRESSTSNYYHQEIDGFPSSVVIRTSSYADFAAMKLPYDTVKKEKVACDIIGVASKYNDTWQIMIRKTSDIAAAGSVEAGEEGGTDTPSGEAQGDGTYTTPFNAVAANAVAGALEQGSTSTEDYYIRGKISEIKFTFDAEHGTATFFISDDGTTANQFQVYSALYLGNRNWAEGDTQISLGDEVIVYGKLTNFKGTPETASKKAYLYSLNGKTE
;
A
#
# COMPACT_ATOMS: atom_id res chain seq x y z
N MET A 1 -49.03 5.64 -42.82
CA MET A 1 -49.44 6.54 -41.69
C MET A 1 -49.05 6.06 -40.28
N LYS A 2 -48.48 4.90 -40.07
CA LYS A 2 -48.00 4.45 -38.73
C LYS A 2 -46.57 4.95 -38.36
N SER A 3 -45.73 5.22 -39.34
CA SER A 3 -44.34 5.68 -39.11
C SER A 3 -44.23 7.16 -38.68
N PHE A 4 -45.23 7.98 -39.05
CA PHE A 4 -45.18 9.40 -38.73
C PHE A 4 -45.45 9.73 -37.23
N LYS A 5 -46.23 8.84 -36.56
CA LYS A 5 -46.52 9.02 -35.12
C LYS A 5 -45.33 8.74 -34.22
N TYR A 6 -44.41 7.87 -34.61
CA TYR A 6 -43.20 7.56 -33.81
C TYR A 6 -42.11 8.61 -33.94
N ILE A 7 -42.02 9.28 -35.11
CA ILE A 7 -41.07 10.36 -35.33
C ILE A 7 -41.41 11.59 -34.49
N ILE A 8 -42.69 11.89 -34.33
CA ILE A 8 -43.17 13.02 -33.52
C ILE A 8 -42.96 12.72 -32.03
N MET A 9 -43.10 11.47 -31.60
CA MET A 9 -42.87 11.09 -30.19
C MET A 9 -41.41 11.06 -29.82
N ALA A 10 -40.50 10.67 -30.74
CA ALA A 10 -39.05 10.76 -30.55
C ALA A 10 -38.55 12.19 -30.52
N ALA A 11 -39.11 13.10 -31.32
CA ALA A 11 -38.79 14.51 -31.32
C ALA A 11 -39.29 15.24 -30.04
N ALA A 12 -40.42 14.81 -29.48
CA ALA A 12 -40.94 15.37 -28.23
C ALA A 12 -40.12 14.94 -26.99
N VAL A 13 -39.58 13.73 -26.99
CA VAL A 13 -38.70 13.24 -25.91
C VAL A 13 -37.33 13.91 -25.99
N SER A 14 -36.80 14.18 -27.20
CA SER A 14 -35.53 14.90 -27.34
C SER A 14 -35.61 16.40 -26.97
N LEU A 15 -36.78 17.01 -27.15
CA LEU A 15 -37.02 18.42 -26.76
C LEU A 15 -37.25 18.58 -25.26
N SER A 16 -37.73 17.55 -24.56
CA SER A 16 -37.87 17.62 -23.09
C SER A 16 -36.57 17.41 -22.33
N LEU A 17 -35.55 16.82 -22.96
CA LEU A 17 -34.21 16.69 -22.37
C LEU A 17 -33.33 17.93 -22.58
N SER A 18 -33.65 18.78 -23.57
CA SER A 18 -32.90 20.03 -23.82
C SER A 18 -33.37 21.19 -22.98
N SER A 19 -34.57 21.12 -22.33
CA SER A 19 -35.08 22.21 -21.50
C SER A 19 -34.53 22.24 -20.08
N CYS A 20 -33.77 21.23 -19.66
CA CYS A 20 -33.07 21.22 -18.37
C CYS A 20 -31.63 21.76 -18.47
N MET A 21 -31.14 22.13 -19.64
CA MET A 21 -29.76 22.59 -19.84
C MET A 21 -29.64 24.07 -20.21
N ASN A 22 -30.72 24.83 -20.20
CA ASN A 22 -30.71 26.30 -20.31
C ASN A 22 -31.08 26.96 -18.97
N GLY A 23 -30.53 26.43 -17.88
CA GLY A 23 -30.47 27.13 -16.62
C GLY A 23 -29.35 28.17 -16.68
N ASP A 24 -29.69 29.35 -16.22
CA ASP A 24 -28.82 30.47 -15.97
C ASP A 24 -27.38 29.98 -15.59
N ASP A 25 -26.36 30.38 -16.36
CA ASP A 25 -24.94 30.06 -16.12
C ASP A 25 -24.47 30.42 -14.70
N SER A 26 -25.28 31.15 -13.94
CA SER A 26 -25.05 31.50 -12.53
C SER A 26 -25.26 30.33 -11.56
N LEU A 27 -25.95 29.24 -11.98
CA LEU A 27 -26.11 28.01 -11.17
C LEU A 27 -25.00 26.99 -11.40
N PHE A 28 -24.24 27.14 -12.47
CA PHE A 28 -23.04 26.38 -12.77
C PHE A 28 -21.83 27.32 -12.76
N ASN A 29 -21.78 28.12 -11.71
CA ASN A 29 -20.58 28.88 -11.41
C ASN A 29 -19.36 27.97 -11.53
N ASP A 30 -18.24 28.53 -11.95
CA ASP A 30 -16.91 27.87 -12.02
C ASP A 30 -16.48 27.10 -10.76
N ASP A 31 -17.33 27.07 -9.73
CA ASP A 31 -17.18 26.29 -8.50
C ASP A 31 -16.96 24.78 -8.76
N TRP A 32 -17.42 24.25 -9.90
CA TRP A 32 -17.08 22.87 -10.31
C TRP A 32 -15.61 22.69 -10.71
N LYS A 33 -14.94 23.75 -11.13
CA LYS A 33 -13.50 23.71 -11.41
C LYS A 33 -12.68 23.71 -10.13
N ASP A 34 -13.22 24.30 -9.07
CA ASP A 34 -12.58 24.34 -7.76
C ASP A 34 -12.82 23.07 -6.93
N ILE A 35 -13.76 22.20 -7.32
CA ILE A 35 -13.97 20.90 -6.67
C ILE A 35 -12.70 20.05 -6.69
N ASN A 36 -11.87 20.17 -7.71
CA ASN A 36 -10.58 19.47 -7.79
C ASN A 36 -9.51 20.04 -6.83
N ASN A 37 -9.76 21.21 -6.25
CA ASN A 37 -8.88 21.85 -5.28
C ASN A 37 -9.51 21.99 -3.88
N THR A 38 -10.76 21.55 -3.70
CA THR A 38 -11.39 21.56 -2.37
C THR A 38 -10.87 20.40 -1.54
N VAL A 39 -10.60 20.68 -0.31
CA VAL A 39 -10.29 19.69 0.73
C VAL A 39 -11.44 18.67 0.76
N ALA A 40 -11.12 17.39 0.76
CA ALA A 40 -12.12 16.33 0.82
C ALA A 40 -13.12 16.60 1.95
N PRO A 41 -14.45 16.56 1.69
CA PRO A 41 -15.46 16.94 2.68
C PRO A 41 -15.57 15.94 3.84
N TYR A 42 -14.85 14.82 3.76
CA TYR A 42 -14.86 13.74 4.73
C TYR A 42 -13.51 13.65 5.46
N GLY A 43 -13.57 13.34 6.75
CA GLY A 43 -12.40 13.15 7.57
C GLY A 43 -11.95 14.42 8.31
N ASN A 44 -10.78 14.34 8.91
CA ASN A 44 -10.16 15.42 9.69
C ASN A 44 -9.05 16.09 8.87
N ASN A 45 -9.40 17.17 8.19
CA ASN A 45 -8.48 17.90 7.31
C ASN A 45 -7.40 18.70 8.06
N ASN A 46 -7.46 18.76 9.40
CA ASN A 46 -6.42 19.39 10.23
C ASN A 46 -5.23 18.45 10.52
N LEU A 47 -5.31 17.16 10.15
CA LEU A 47 -4.19 16.25 10.33
C LEU A 47 -3.00 16.68 9.47
N THR A 48 -1.81 16.64 10.08
CA THR A 48 -0.52 16.91 9.45
C THR A 48 0.30 15.64 9.36
N ASP A 49 1.28 15.59 8.44
CA ASP A 49 2.18 14.44 8.21
C ASP A 49 3.28 14.31 9.30
N GLU A 50 3.04 14.83 10.49
CA GLU A 50 3.93 14.67 11.65
C GLU A 50 3.74 13.28 12.28
N ASN A 51 4.82 12.69 12.80
CA ASN A 51 4.84 11.39 13.48
C ASN A 51 4.30 10.23 12.62
N VAL A 52 4.50 10.29 11.31
CA VAL A 52 4.12 9.21 10.40
C VAL A 52 5.15 8.09 10.49
N ILE A 53 4.69 6.88 10.75
CA ILE A 53 5.49 5.66 10.71
C ILE A 53 5.01 4.72 9.62
N THR A 54 5.85 3.79 9.19
CA THR A 54 5.45 2.79 8.19
C THR A 54 4.52 1.74 8.78
N ILE A 55 3.71 1.11 7.93
CA ILE A 55 2.81 0.03 8.36
C ILE A 55 3.60 -1.16 8.92
N ALA A 56 4.78 -1.47 8.34
CA ALA A 56 5.64 -2.51 8.88
C ALA A 56 6.16 -2.15 10.29
N ALA A 57 6.63 -0.90 10.49
CA ALA A 57 7.09 -0.44 11.79
C ALA A 57 5.98 -0.48 12.84
N LEU A 58 4.74 -0.08 12.47
CA LEU A 58 3.58 -0.20 13.35
C LEU A 58 3.37 -1.66 13.79
N LYS A 59 3.32 -2.60 12.83
CA LYS A 59 3.08 -4.02 13.10
C LYS A 59 4.21 -4.69 13.88
N ALA A 60 5.44 -4.20 13.74
CA ALA A 60 6.64 -4.75 14.39
C ALA A 60 6.81 -4.31 15.86
N LYS A 61 6.06 -3.30 16.35
CA LYS A 61 6.09 -2.94 17.77
C LYS A 61 5.69 -4.14 18.61
N ALA A 62 6.51 -4.48 19.61
CA ALA A 62 6.43 -5.75 20.35
C ALA A 62 5.01 -6.04 20.90
N ASP A 63 4.38 -5.03 21.51
CA ASP A 63 3.03 -5.18 22.10
C ASP A 63 1.97 -5.37 21.01
N TYR A 64 2.12 -4.70 19.85
CA TYR A 64 1.18 -4.81 18.73
C TYR A 64 1.36 -6.12 17.98
N ALA A 65 2.60 -6.53 17.70
CA ALA A 65 2.90 -7.83 17.09
C ALA A 65 2.29 -9.00 17.89
N LYS A 66 2.42 -8.92 19.22
CA LYS A 66 1.83 -9.93 20.11
C LYS A 66 0.32 -9.98 20.03
N VAL A 67 -0.39 -8.86 20.12
CA VAL A 67 -1.87 -8.88 20.09
C VAL A 67 -2.40 -9.24 18.71
N ILE A 68 -1.67 -8.91 17.62
CA ILE A 68 -2.00 -9.35 16.26
C ILE A 68 -1.92 -10.88 16.17
N SER A 69 -0.81 -11.47 16.60
CA SER A 69 -0.61 -12.92 16.61
C SER A 69 -1.63 -13.67 17.48
N ASP A 70 -1.96 -13.11 18.64
CA ASP A 70 -2.88 -13.72 19.60
C ASP A 70 -4.37 -13.51 19.23
N ASN A 71 -4.69 -12.82 18.13
CA ASN A 71 -6.04 -12.37 17.77
C ASN A 71 -6.72 -11.58 18.92
N LYS A 72 -5.93 -10.74 19.59
CA LYS A 72 -6.34 -9.81 20.63
C LYS A 72 -6.25 -8.38 20.12
N TYR A 73 -6.32 -7.42 21.02
CA TYR A 73 -6.18 -6.01 20.67
C TYR A 73 -5.43 -5.24 21.77
N ALA A 74 -4.83 -4.13 21.37
CA ALA A 74 -4.25 -3.12 22.26
C ALA A 74 -4.71 -1.73 21.82
N LYS A 75 -4.84 -0.81 22.78
CA LYS A 75 -5.06 0.60 22.49
C LYS A 75 -3.74 1.24 22.04
N ILE A 76 -3.78 2.12 21.07
CA ILE A 76 -2.64 2.91 20.60
C ILE A 76 -2.65 4.21 21.43
N GLU A 77 -1.74 4.32 22.37
CA GLU A 77 -1.60 5.51 23.23
C GLU A 77 -0.64 6.56 22.63
N GLU A 78 0.19 6.14 21.70
CA GLU A 78 1.20 6.96 21.07
C GLU A 78 0.58 7.91 20.06
N ASP A 79 1.14 9.12 19.95
CA ASP A 79 0.81 10.08 18.88
C ASP A 79 1.56 9.69 17.62
N ILE A 80 1.04 8.70 16.91
CA ILE A 80 1.60 8.16 15.66
C ILE A 80 0.53 8.08 14.58
N LYS A 81 0.97 8.21 13.35
CA LYS A 81 0.13 8.12 12.15
C LYS A 81 0.73 7.11 11.18
N ILE A 82 -0.11 6.62 10.27
CA ILE A 82 0.32 5.88 9.08
C ILE A 82 -0.19 6.59 7.84
N LYS A 83 0.56 6.48 6.77
CA LYS A 83 0.21 7.02 5.45
C LYS A 83 0.34 5.92 4.41
N GLY A 84 -0.62 5.82 3.51
CA GLY A 84 -0.61 4.79 2.48
C GLY A 84 -1.71 5.01 1.45
N ARG A 85 -1.86 4.07 0.51
CA ARG A 85 -2.93 4.10 -0.50
C ARG A 85 -3.98 3.05 -0.21
N ILE A 86 -5.22 3.37 -0.54
CA ILE A 86 -6.35 2.44 -0.43
C ILE A 86 -6.25 1.45 -1.60
N VAL A 87 -5.99 0.19 -1.29
CA VAL A 87 -5.85 -0.89 -2.27
C VAL A 87 -7.10 -1.76 -2.40
N GLY A 88 -8.05 -1.62 -1.49
CA GLY A 88 -9.33 -2.32 -1.55
C GLY A 88 -10.37 -1.64 -0.67
N ASN A 89 -11.60 -1.57 -1.18
CA ASN A 89 -12.77 -1.01 -0.51
C ASN A 89 -14.04 -1.81 -0.84
N ASP A 90 -15.21 -1.29 -0.49
CA ASP A 90 -16.48 -2.00 -0.63
C ASP A 90 -17.23 -1.73 -1.95
N LEU A 91 -16.54 -1.24 -2.99
CA LEU A 91 -17.15 -0.83 -4.26
C LEU A 91 -18.00 -1.92 -4.91
N ALA A 92 -17.45 -3.13 -5.03
CA ALA A 92 -18.11 -4.25 -5.69
C ALA A 92 -18.80 -5.22 -4.71
N GLY A 93 -18.89 -4.91 -3.44
CA GLY A 93 -19.60 -5.72 -2.44
C GLY A 93 -18.88 -7.00 -1.99
N ASN A 94 -17.68 -7.30 -2.50
CA ASN A 94 -16.88 -8.44 -2.04
C ASN A 94 -16.15 -8.14 -0.73
N ILE A 95 -15.69 -6.92 -0.56
CA ILE A 95 -15.16 -6.36 0.69
C ILE A 95 -16.32 -5.65 1.38
N TYR A 96 -16.42 -5.71 2.71
CA TYR A 96 -17.54 -5.14 3.43
C TYR A 96 -17.14 -4.47 4.74
N LYS A 97 -17.47 -3.19 4.86
CA LYS A 97 -17.24 -2.39 6.07
C LYS A 97 -15.77 -2.35 6.50
N GLN A 98 -14.88 -2.31 5.55
CA GLN A 98 -13.44 -2.18 5.77
C GLN A 98 -12.75 -1.65 4.50
N ILE A 99 -11.60 -1.06 4.69
CA ILE A 99 -10.65 -0.75 3.62
C ILE A 99 -9.32 -1.45 3.89
N PHE A 100 -8.56 -1.66 2.84
CA PHE A 100 -7.17 -2.11 2.92
C PHE A 100 -6.28 -0.94 2.55
N VAL A 101 -5.35 -0.62 3.42
CA VAL A 101 -4.38 0.47 3.22
C VAL A 101 -3.00 -0.15 3.11
N GLN A 102 -2.27 0.21 2.07
CA GLN A 102 -0.94 -0.30 1.76
C GLN A 102 0.04 0.87 1.63
N ASP A 103 1.22 0.70 2.21
CA ASP A 103 2.40 1.52 1.93
C ASP A 103 3.52 0.66 1.31
N ALA A 104 4.71 1.23 1.11
CA ALA A 104 5.87 0.51 0.59
C ALA A 104 6.23 -0.74 1.40
N THR A 105 5.98 -0.72 2.69
CA THR A 105 6.50 -1.70 3.64
C THR A 105 5.50 -2.77 4.02
N GLY A 106 4.20 -2.50 3.84
CA GLY A 106 3.18 -3.45 4.26
C GLY A 106 1.75 -2.97 3.98
N ALA A 107 0.79 -3.72 4.50
CA ALA A 107 -0.61 -3.35 4.43
C ALA A 107 -1.33 -3.67 5.74
N ILE A 108 -2.48 -3.01 5.96
CA ILE A 108 -3.30 -3.17 7.15
C ILE A 108 -4.79 -3.00 6.81
N ILE A 109 -5.64 -3.72 7.55
CA ILE A 109 -7.09 -3.55 7.47
C ILE A 109 -7.50 -2.40 8.37
N VAL A 110 -8.43 -1.57 7.90
CA VAL A 110 -9.15 -0.61 8.73
C VAL A 110 -10.62 -1.02 8.75
N GLY A 111 -11.10 -1.51 9.88
CA GLY A 111 -12.47 -1.95 10.08
C GLY A 111 -13.37 -0.79 10.49
N ILE A 112 -14.38 -0.46 9.68
CA ILE A 112 -15.28 0.70 9.88
C ILE A 112 -16.72 0.19 9.81
N ASN A 113 -17.54 0.48 10.80
CA ASN A 113 -18.93 0.07 10.82
C ASN A 113 -19.82 0.98 9.96
N LYS A 114 -19.44 1.12 8.68
CA LYS A 114 -20.18 1.84 7.65
C LYS A 114 -20.09 1.08 6.34
N ALA A 115 -21.18 1.01 5.61
CA ALA A 115 -21.20 0.55 4.21
C ALA A 115 -21.10 1.76 3.25
N GLY A 116 -20.68 1.53 2.02
CA GLY A 116 -20.53 2.57 1.00
C GLY A 116 -19.30 3.45 1.24
N LEU A 117 -18.24 2.87 1.80
CA LEU A 117 -16.94 3.55 1.99
C LEU A 117 -16.35 4.01 0.67
N SER A 118 -16.54 3.23 -0.41
CA SER A 118 -16.10 3.57 -1.76
C SER A 118 -16.67 4.89 -2.31
N GLY A 119 -17.77 5.38 -1.74
CA GLY A 119 -18.38 6.65 -2.14
C GLY A 119 -17.52 7.88 -1.83
N TYR A 120 -16.52 7.76 -0.95
CA TYR A 120 -15.60 8.85 -0.59
C TYR A 120 -14.14 8.38 -0.37
N MET A 121 -13.88 7.09 -0.51
CA MET A 121 -12.55 6.47 -0.37
C MET A 121 -12.26 5.67 -1.64
N ALA A 122 -11.66 6.32 -2.63
CA ALA A 122 -11.36 5.67 -3.91
C ALA A 122 -10.16 4.71 -3.80
N GLU A 123 -10.15 3.65 -4.61
CA GLU A 123 -8.93 2.87 -4.83
C GLU A 123 -7.84 3.76 -5.44
N GLY A 124 -6.61 3.62 -4.97
CA GLY A 124 -5.48 4.47 -5.36
C GLY A 124 -5.39 5.79 -4.62
N GLN A 125 -6.39 6.15 -3.83
CA GLN A 125 -6.35 7.39 -3.06
C GLN A 125 -5.39 7.27 -1.89
N GLU A 126 -4.52 8.28 -1.73
CA GLU A 126 -3.66 8.39 -0.57
C GLU A 126 -4.47 8.82 0.66
N ILE A 127 -4.19 8.19 1.80
CA ILE A 127 -4.83 8.43 3.07
C ILE A 127 -3.80 8.53 4.19
N LEU A 128 -3.95 9.54 5.04
CA LEU A 128 -3.25 9.69 6.32
C LEU A 128 -4.19 9.26 7.44
N ILE A 129 -3.75 8.40 8.34
CA ILE A 129 -4.56 7.89 9.46
C ILE A 129 -3.86 8.19 10.77
N ASP A 130 -4.53 8.98 11.62
CA ASP A 130 -4.14 9.19 13.01
C ASP A 130 -4.57 7.98 13.85
N LEU A 131 -3.60 7.33 14.47
CA LEU A 131 -3.82 6.09 15.21
C LEU A 131 -4.04 6.31 16.70
N LYS A 132 -3.75 7.49 17.23
CA LYS A 132 -3.92 7.77 18.66
C LYS A 132 -5.34 7.50 19.12
N ASP A 133 -5.49 6.82 20.24
CA ASP A 133 -6.77 6.41 20.82
C ASP A 133 -7.57 5.35 20.03
N LEU A 134 -7.10 4.94 18.85
CA LEU A 134 -7.62 3.76 18.14
C LEU A 134 -7.06 2.47 18.73
N TYR A 135 -7.51 1.35 18.21
CA TYR A 135 -7.06 0.03 18.62
C TYR A 135 -6.48 -0.72 17.44
N ILE A 136 -5.38 -1.42 17.69
CA ILE A 136 -4.77 -2.38 16.76
C ILE A 136 -4.95 -3.79 17.33
N GLY A 137 -5.16 -4.76 16.44
CA GLY A 137 -5.27 -6.16 16.88
C GLY A 137 -5.23 -7.13 15.71
N GLY A 138 -5.44 -8.42 16.04
CA GLY A 138 -5.50 -9.50 15.06
C GLY A 138 -6.92 -9.98 14.81
N TYR A 139 -7.20 -10.27 13.53
CA TYR A 139 -8.40 -10.98 13.10
C TYR A 139 -8.05 -12.03 12.07
N GLY A 140 -8.20 -13.31 12.46
CA GLY A 140 -7.83 -14.44 11.59
C GLY A 140 -6.35 -14.49 11.19
N GLY A 141 -5.47 -13.85 11.99
CA GLY A 141 -4.04 -13.71 11.71
C GLY A 141 -3.66 -12.44 10.97
N MET A 142 -4.62 -11.58 10.62
CA MET A 142 -4.34 -10.30 9.93
C MET A 142 -4.38 -9.12 10.89
N ALA A 143 -3.47 -8.17 10.70
CA ALA A 143 -3.47 -6.91 11.43
C ALA A 143 -4.67 -6.03 11.03
N GLN A 144 -5.37 -5.50 12.00
CA GLN A 144 -6.53 -4.62 11.82
C GLN A 144 -6.49 -3.44 12.78
N ILE A 145 -6.81 -2.25 12.26
CA ILE A 145 -7.21 -1.09 13.06
C ILE A 145 -8.72 -1.10 13.20
N GLY A 146 -9.21 -0.83 14.41
CA GLY A 146 -10.65 -0.87 14.68
C GLY A 146 -11.01 -0.49 16.11
N SER A 147 -12.01 -1.18 16.66
CA SER A 147 -12.46 -1.04 18.06
C SER A 147 -12.60 -2.41 18.71
N PRO A 148 -12.51 -2.51 20.05
CA PRO A 148 -12.75 -3.76 20.76
C PRO A 148 -14.12 -4.34 20.46
N TYR A 149 -14.18 -5.65 20.21
CA TYR A 149 -15.43 -6.38 19.99
C TYR A 149 -15.29 -7.85 20.41
N ASN A 150 -16.14 -8.30 21.32
CA ASN A 150 -16.18 -9.70 21.80
C ASN A 150 -14.82 -10.30 22.19
N GLY A 151 -13.96 -9.50 22.82
CA GLY A 151 -12.63 -9.94 23.27
C GLY A 151 -11.54 -9.94 22.18
N GLY A 152 -11.86 -9.53 20.97
CA GLY A 152 -10.94 -9.31 19.83
C GLY A 152 -11.08 -7.90 19.26
N ILE A 153 -10.48 -7.70 18.08
CA ILE A 153 -10.62 -6.46 17.30
C ILE A 153 -11.85 -6.55 16.38
N GLY A 154 -12.65 -5.49 16.32
CA GLY A 154 -13.81 -5.34 15.45
C GLY A 154 -13.76 -4.04 14.67
N ARG A 155 -14.92 -3.62 14.16
CA ARG A 155 -15.07 -2.38 13.39
C ARG A 155 -15.30 -1.20 14.30
N MET A 156 -14.67 -0.07 14.05
CA MET A 156 -14.93 1.18 14.76
C MET A 156 -16.20 1.85 14.26
N ALA A 157 -16.84 2.66 15.10
CA ALA A 157 -17.96 3.48 14.69
C ALA A 157 -17.52 4.55 13.67
N GLU A 158 -18.40 4.89 12.73
CA GLU A 158 -18.15 5.96 11.75
C GLU A 158 -17.78 7.29 12.42
N SER A 159 -18.46 7.64 13.53
CA SER A 159 -18.20 8.87 14.27
C SER A 159 -16.79 8.95 14.88
N ILE A 160 -16.20 7.80 15.21
CA ILE A 160 -14.79 7.72 15.63
C ILE A 160 -13.90 7.90 14.39
N TRP A 161 -14.16 7.09 13.36
CA TRP A 161 -13.36 7.08 12.14
C TRP A 161 -13.21 8.48 11.51
N MET A 162 -14.29 9.24 11.43
CA MET A 162 -14.30 10.58 10.80
C MET A 162 -13.31 11.58 11.41
N ASN A 163 -12.84 11.35 12.63
CA ASN A 163 -11.85 12.22 13.29
C ASN A 163 -10.40 11.78 13.05
N HIS A 164 -10.20 10.57 12.53
CA HIS A 164 -8.89 9.91 12.51
C HIS A 164 -8.26 9.78 11.12
N PHE A 165 -8.86 10.32 10.07
CA PHE A 165 -8.25 10.25 8.75
C PHE A 165 -8.33 11.55 7.98
N LYS A 166 -7.41 11.73 7.05
CA LYS A 166 -7.40 12.76 6.03
C LYS A 166 -7.17 12.12 4.68
N LEU A 167 -8.00 12.45 3.71
CA LEU A 167 -7.83 12.02 2.32
C LEU A 167 -6.99 13.04 1.57
N SER A 168 -6.06 12.58 0.78
CA SER A 168 -5.36 13.40 -0.22
C SER A 168 -6.22 13.51 -1.48
N ASN A 169 -6.03 14.60 -2.25
CA ASN A 169 -6.56 14.71 -3.61
C ASN A 169 -5.75 13.88 -4.63
N ASP A 170 -4.66 13.25 -4.19
CA ASP A 170 -3.88 12.33 -5.00
C ASP A 170 -4.59 10.97 -5.09
N ILE A 171 -5.22 10.71 -6.24
CA ILE A 171 -5.89 9.46 -6.58
C ILE A 171 -5.20 8.90 -7.81
N ASP A 172 -4.24 8.02 -7.59
CA ASP A 172 -3.51 7.37 -8.68
C ASP A 172 -3.48 5.85 -8.49
N PRO A 173 -4.44 5.13 -9.12
CA PRO A 173 -4.46 3.68 -9.06
C PRO A 173 -3.30 3.03 -9.82
N THR A 174 -2.57 3.74 -10.70
CA THR A 174 -1.44 3.19 -11.45
C THR A 174 -0.20 2.98 -10.59
N GLN A 175 -0.10 3.70 -9.47
CA GLN A 175 0.97 3.50 -8.49
C GLN A 175 0.79 2.21 -7.65
N MET A 176 -0.34 1.53 -7.79
CA MET A 176 -0.60 0.28 -7.10
C MET A 176 -0.42 -0.90 -8.06
N LYS A 177 0.82 -1.29 -8.30
CA LYS A 177 1.10 -2.52 -9.05
C LYS A 177 0.87 -3.73 -8.15
N PRO A 178 0.06 -4.71 -8.57
CA PRO A 178 -0.15 -5.91 -7.78
C PRO A 178 1.10 -6.79 -7.77
N ILE A 179 1.47 -7.33 -6.63
CA ILE A 179 2.58 -8.28 -6.49
C ILE A 179 2.15 -9.65 -7.01
N GLU A 180 3.01 -10.35 -7.73
CA GLU A 180 2.68 -11.71 -8.19
C GLU A 180 2.56 -12.67 -7.00
N PHE A 181 1.40 -13.30 -6.84
CA PHE A 181 1.14 -14.30 -5.83
C PHE A 181 1.30 -15.70 -6.44
N THR A 182 2.35 -16.41 -6.04
CA THR A 182 2.70 -17.74 -6.49
C THR A 182 2.44 -18.80 -5.41
N THR A 183 2.66 -20.06 -5.71
CA THR A 183 2.60 -21.14 -4.71
C THR A 183 3.62 -20.98 -3.58
N ASN A 184 4.72 -20.26 -3.80
CA ASN A 184 5.72 -19.97 -2.76
C ASN A 184 5.27 -18.83 -1.84
N SER A 185 4.43 -17.93 -2.33
CA SER A 185 3.92 -16.77 -1.59
C SER A 185 3.09 -17.13 -0.35
N VAL A 186 2.62 -18.38 -0.23
CA VAL A 186 1.92 -18.88 0.98
C VAL A 186 2.76 -18.86 2.25
N LYS A 187 4.07 -18.73 2.12
CA LYS A 187 5.02 -18.66 3.24
C LYS A 187 5.37 -17.22 3.63
N ASP A 188 4.94 -16.25 2.83
CA ASP A 188 5.27 -14.84 3.00
C ASP A 188 4.09 -14.06 3.56
N GLU A 189 4.06 -13.91 4.87
CA GLU A 189 3.01 -13.14 5.56
C GLU A 189 3.15 -11.61 5.35
N SER A 190 4.23 -11.13 4.75
CA SER A 190 4.38 -9.72 4.39
C SER A 190 3.36 -9.29 3.31
N LEU A 191 2.84 -10.24 2.54
CA LEU A 191 1.81 -10.04 1.52
C LEU A 191 0.40 -9.81 2.09
N LEU A 192 0.18 -10.08 3.39
CA LEU A 192 -1.13 -9.92 4.01
C LEU A 192 -1.64 -8.48 3.92
N GLY A 193 -2.78 -8.32 3.29
CA GLY A 193 -3.43 -7.04 3.04
C GLY A 193 -2.98 -6.33 1.77
N LYS A 194 -1.89 -6.77 1.13
CA LYS A 194 -1.36 -6.16 -0.09
C LYS A 194 -2.19 -6.53 -1.33
N LEU A 195 -2.09 -5.69 -2.34
CA LEU A 195 -2.62 -5.96 -3.67
C LEU A 195 -1.74 -6.98 -4.36
N VAL A 196 -2.36 -8.08 -4.83
CA VAL A 196 -1.66 -9.17 -5.49
C VAL A 196 -2.31 -9.55 -6.81
N VAL A 197 -1.59 -10.26 -7.67
CA VAL A 197 -2.11 -10.88 -8.89
C VAL A 197 -1.72 -12.34 -8.96
N LEU A 198 -2.71 -13.19 -9.22
CA LEU A 198 -2.52 -14.57 -9.67
C LEU A 198 -2.41 -14.54 -11.18
N LYS A 199 -1.26 -14.86 -11.74
CA LYS A 199 -1.01 -14.78 -13.19
C LYS A 199 -1.31 -16.09 -13.90
N ASN A 200 -1.99 -15.98 -15.03
CA ASN A 200 -2.21 -17.09 -15.95
C ASN A 200 -2.82 -18.34 -15.28
N VAL A 201 -3.79 -18.14 -14.38
CA VAL A 201 -4.41 -19.20 -13.60
C VAL A 201 -5.73 -19.66 -14.21
N THR A 202 -6.10 -20.93 -13.98
CA THR A 202 -7.42 -21.47 -14.23
C THR A 202 -8.11 -21.84 -12.92
N LEU A 203 -9.44 -21.71 -12.86
CA LEU A 203 -10.21 -22.09 -11.69
C LEU A 203 -10.65 -23.55 -11.78
N LYS A 204 -10.44 -24.31 -10.69
CA LYS A 204 -10.57 -25.76 -10.68
C LYS A 204 -11.94 -26.27 -11.13
N ASN A 205 -13.00 -25.57 -10.74
CA ASN A 205 -14.38 -25.97 -11.01
C ASN A 205 -14.99 -25.29 -12.25
N ALA A 206 -14.21 -24.58 -13.08
CA ALA A 206 -14.71 -23.97 -14.29
C ALA A 206 -15.16 -25.05 -15.30
N ASP A 207 -16.45 -25.08 -15.63
CA ASP A 207 -17.10 -26.07 -16.50
C ASP A 207 -18.12 -25.44 -17.45
N GLY A 208 -18.21 -24.10 -17.48
CA GLY A 208 -19.18 -23.34 -18.26
C GLY A 208 -20.50 -23.09 -17.53
N ASN A 209 -20.75 -23.72 -16.39
CA ASN A 209 -21.97 -23.54 -15.58
C ASN A 209 -21.70 -22.92 -14.22
N GLN A 210 -20.57 -23.26 -13.61
CA GLN A 210 -20.17 -22.77 -12.29
C GLN A 210 -19.94 -21.26 -12.30
N THR A 211 -20.28 -20.64 -11.19
CA THR A 211 -20.09 -19.20 -10.94
C THR A 211 -19.13 -18.99 -9.74
N PHE A 212 -18.77 -17.75 -9.46
CA PHE A 212 -17.90 -17.45 -8.33
C PHE A 212 -18.51 -17.82 -6.97
N ILE A 213 -19.82 -18.02 -6.88
CA ILE A 213 -20.54 -18.42 -5.65
C ILE A 213 -21.13 -19.84 -5.71
N THR A 214 -20.70 -20.68 -6.64
CA THR A 214 -21.08 -22.11 -6.67
C THR A 214 -20.01 -23.01 -6.07
N GLY A 215 -18.88 -22.46 -5.65
CA GLY A 215 -17.81 -23.18 -4.95
C GLY A 215 -18.19 -23.61 -3.54
N LYS A 216 -17.18 -24.06 -2.78
CA LYS A 216 -17.35 -24.46 -1.38
C LYS A 216 -17.72 -23.25 -0.54
N ARG A 217 -18.83 -23.34 0.20
CA ARG A 217 -19.24 -22.30 1.13
C ARG A 217 -18.29 -22.30 2.33
N GLU A 218 -17.85 -21.12 2.79
CA GLU A 218 -16.90 -20.95 3.90
C GLU A 218 -17.42 -21.60 5.20
N SER A 219 -18.74 -21.46 5.48
CA SER A 219 -19.44 -22.17 6.54
C SER A 219 -20.93 -22.29 6.18
N SER A 220 -21.69 -23.08 6.91
CA SER A 220 -23.13 -23.28 6.66
C SER A 220 -23.95 -21.99 6.71
N THR A 221 -23.51 -21.00 7.45
CA THR A 221 -24.19 -19.70 7.63
C THR A 221 -23.48 -18.54 6.93
N SER A 222 -22.29 -18.78 6.34
CA SER A 222 -21.53 -17.74 5.66
C SER A 222 -22.16 -17.37 4.30
N ASN A 223 -22.03 -16.11 3.90
CA ASN A 223 -22.36 -15.62 2.56
C ASN A 223 -21.12 -15.58 1.64
N TYR A 224 -20.06 -16.26 2.02
CA TYR A 224 -18.81 -16.32 1.25
C TYR A 224 -18.56 -17.72 0.71
N TYR A 225 -18.02 -17.76 -0.49
CA TYR A 225 -17.72 -18.97 -1.25
C TYR A 225 -16.26 -18.98 -1.68
N HIS A 226 -15.68 -20.16 -1.71
CA HIS A 226 -14.30 -20.41 -2.09
C HIS A 226 -14.23 -21.11 -3.43
N GLN A 227 -13.44 -20.59 -4.36
CA GLN A 227 -13.04 -21.25 -5.60
C GLN A 227 -11.59 -21.66 -5.50
N GLU A 228 -11.31 -22.94 -5.75
CA GLU A 228 -9.96 -23.46 -5.81
C GLU A 228 -9.28 -23.12 -7.14
N ILE A 229 -7.97 -22.97 -7.12
CA ILE A 229 -7.14 -22.56 -8.24
C ILE A 229 -6.31 -23.78 -8.67
N ASP A 230 -6.26 -24.08 -9.96
CA ASP A 230 -5.41 -25.17 -10.46
C ASP A 230 -3.94 -24.87 -10.19
N GLY A 231 -3.20 -25.86 -9.72
CA GLY A 231 -1.78 -25.73 -9.39
C GLY A 231 -1.48 -25.13 -8.01
N PHE A 232 -2.48 -24.59 -7.30
CA PHE A 232 -2.31 -24.08 -5.94
C PHE A 232 -2.78 -25.08 -4.89
N PRO A 233 -2.23 -25.04 -3.66
CA PRO A 233 -2.75 -25.83 -2.56
C PRO A 233 -4.18 -25.40 -2.19
N SER A 234 -4.99 -26.32 -1.68
CA SER A 234 -6.38 -26.06 -1.28
C SER A 234 -6.53 -25.03 -0.15
N SER A 235 -5.43 -24.64 0.49
CA SER A 235 -5.34 -23.56 1.45
C SER A 235 -5.23 -22.17 0.79
N VAL A 236 -5.21 -22.10 -0.55
CA VAL A 236 -5.28 -20.83 -1.32
C VAL A 236 -6.53 -20.84 -2.15
N VAL A 237 -7.41 -19.87 -1.95
CA VAL A 237 -8.70 -19.80 -2.61
C VAL A 237 -9.02 -18.38 -3.09
N ILE A 238 -9.85 -18.27 -4.12
CA ILE A 238 -10.56 -17.04 -4.41
C ILE A 238 -11.78 -17.00 -3.49
N ARG A 239 -11.89 -15.95 -2.67
CA ARG A 239 -13.01 -15.75 -1.75
C ARG A 239 -13.99 -14.74 -2.32
N THR A 240 -15.23 -15.15 -2.51
CA THR A 240 -16.27 -14.31 -3.10
C THR A 240 -17.48 -14.22 -2.19
N SER A 241 -17.93 -12.99 -1.92
CA SER A 241 -19.18 -12.69 -1.25
C SER A 241 -20.36 -12.92 -2.20
N SER A 242 -21.48 -13.46 -1.71
CA SER A 242 -22.72 -13.52 -2.49
C SER A 242 -23.29 -12.12 -2.81
N TYR A 243 -22.78 -11.09 -2.21
CA TYR A 243 -23.15 -9.68 -2.48
C TYR A 243 -22.22 -8.99 -3.49
N ALA A 244 -21.18 -9.68 -3.95
CA ALA A 244 -20.29 -9.11 -4.97
C ALA A 244 -21.05 -8.95 -6.31
N ASP A 245 -20.79 -7.86 -7.01
CA ASP A 245 -21.41 -7.56 -8.32
C ASP A 245 -21.12 -8.62 -9.37
N PHE A 246 -19.95 -9.29 -9.26
CA PHE A 246 -19.52 -10.41 -10.10
C PHE A 246 -19.90 -11.80 -9.54
N ALA A 247 -20.62 -11.89 -8.41
CA ALA A 247 -20.92 -13.17 -7.73
C ALA A 247 -21.56 -14.21 -8.67
N ALA A 248 -22.51 -13.80 -9.48
CA ALA A 248 -23.22 -14.65 -10.45
C ALA A 248 -22.48 -14.82 -11.79
N MET A 249 -21.33 -14.17 -11.98
CA MET A 249 -20.53 -14.33 -13.18
C MET A 249 -20.00 -15.76 -13.27
N LYS A 250 -20.06 -16.34 -14.46
CA LYS A 250 -19.51 -17.68 -14.69
C LYS A 250 -17.99 -17.68 -14.57
N LEU A 251 -17.44 -18.77 -14.06
CA LEU A 251 -16.01 -18.98 -14.05
C LEU A 251 -15.46 -19.02 -15.49
N PRO A 252 -14.25 -18.50 -15.74
CA PRO A 252 -13.66 -18.45 -17.08
C PRO A 252 -13.60 -19.82 -17.76
N TYR A 253 -14.41 -20.00 -18.83
CA TYR A 253 -14.54 -21.26 -19.57
C TYR A 253 -14.93 -21.02 -21.02
N ASP A 254 -14.23 -21.64 -21.95
CA ASP A 254 -14.59 -21.64 -23.37
C ASP A 254 -15.58 -22.79 -23.66
N THR A 255 -16.82 -22.42 -23.85
CA THR A 255 -17.91 -23.40 -24.11
C THR A 255 -17.82 -24.06 -25.50
N VAL A 256 -17.10 -23.45 -26.44
CA VAL A 256 -16.92 -23.98 -27.80
C VAL A 256 -15.80 -25.04 -27.79
N LYS A 257 -14.66 -24.71 -27.23
CA LYS A 257 -13.50 -25.61 -27.08
C LYS A 257 -13.69 -26.60 -25.94
N LYS A 258 -14.62 -26.34 -25.02
CA LYS A 258 -14.89 -27.12 -23.79
C LYS A 258 -13.65 -27.20 -22.89
N GLU A 259 -12.98 -26.08 -22.70
CA GLU A 259 -11.78 -25.98 -21.87
C GLU A 259 -11.84 -24.77 -20.91
N LYS A 260 -11.12 -24.85 -19.82
CA LYS A 260 -10.93 -23.73 -18.88
C LYS A 260 -10.15 -22.63 -19.57
N VAL A 261 -10.52 -21.39 -19.31
CA VAL A 261 -9.81 -20.22 -19.82
C VAL A 261 -8.89 -19.69 -18.72
N ALA A 262 -7.62 -19.57 -19.03
CA ALA A 262 -6.67 -18.93 -18.14
C ALA A 262 -6.92 -17.43 -18.06
N CYS A 263 -6.75 -16.86 -16.88
CA CYS A 263 -6.92 -15.44 -16.61
C CYS A 263 -5.90 -14.96 -15.58
N ASP A 264 -5.69 -13.65 -15.54
CA ASP A 264 -5.00 -12.98 -14.45
C ASP A 264 -6.07 -12.50 -13.44
N ILE A 265 -5.87 -12.77 -12.15
CA ILE A 265 -6.81 -12.38 -11.10
C ILE A 265 -6.11 -11.46 -10.12
N ILE A 266 -6.52 -10.20 -10.11
CA ILE A 266 -6.07 -9.21 -9.14
C ILE A 266 -6.97 -9.29 -7.89
N GLY A 267 -6.41 -9.12 -6.72
CA GLY A 267 -7.17 -9.05 -5.48
C GLY A 267 -6.31 -8.64 -4.29
N VAL A 268 -6.93 -8.48 -3.15
CA VAL A 268 -6.22 -8.27 -1.89
C VAL A 268 -5.93 -9.63 -1.26
N ALA A 269 -4.67 -9.86 -0.89
CA ALA A 269 -4.25 -11.06 -0.19
C ALA A 269 -4.75 -11.02 1.26
N SER A 270 -5.72 -11.84 1.58
CA SER A 270 -6.29 -11.98 2.91
C SER A 270 -6.00 -13.36 3.46
N LYS A 271 -6.13 -13.53 4.77
CA LYS A 271 -5.97 -14.82 5.46
C LYS A 271 -7.04 -14.98 6.52
N TYR A 272 -7.56 -16.16 6.65
CA TYR A 272 -8.38 -16.52 7.79
C TYR A 272 -7.89 -17.85 8.35
N ASN A 273 -7.28 -17.80 9.52
CA ASN A 273 -6.50 -18.91 10.08
C ASN A 273 -5.44 -19.38 9.06
N ASP A 274 -5.47 -20.64 8.62
CA ASP A 274 -4.49 -21.21 7.68
C ASP A 274 -4.88 -21.08 6.22
N THR A 275 -6.00 -20.42 5.89
CA THR A 275 -6.49 -20.28 4.52
C THR A 275 -6.19 -18.89 3.97
N TRP A 276 -5.37 -18.85 2.92
CA TRP A 276 -5.19 -17.65 2.12
C TRP A 276 -6.40 -17.42 1.23
N GLN A 277 -6.90 -16.21 1.24
CA GLN A 277 -8.12 -15.80 0.57
C GLN A 277 -7.81 -14.60 -0.34
N ILE A 278 -7.72 -14.82 -1.64
CA ILE A 278 -7.56 -13.72 -2.58
C ILE A 278 -8.95 -13.10 -2.82
N MET A 279 -9.11 -11.85 -2.40
CA MET A 279 -10.37 -11.13 -2.46
C MET A 279 -10.38 -10.21 -3.69
N ILE A 280 -11.05 -10.63 -4.75
CA ILE A 280 -11.28 -9.81 -5.95
C ILE A 280 -12.02 -8.53 -5.53
N ARG A 281 -11.58 -7.37 -6.02
CA ARG A 281 -12.13 -6.07 -5.62
C ARG A 281 -13.28 -5.61 -6.53
N LYS A 282 -13.18 -5.94 -7.83
CA LYS A 282 -14.14 -5.56 -8.87
C LYS A 282 -14.05 -6.49 -10.07
N THR A 283 -15.05 -6.47 -10.94
CA THR A 283 -15.11 -7.33 -12.13
C THR A 283 -13.89 -7.20 -13.04
N SER A 284 -13.35 -5.99 -13.22
CA SER A 284 -12.16 -5.75 -14.06
C SER A 284 -10.86 -6.33 -13.49
N ASP A 285 -10.86 -6.79 -12.25
CA ASP A 285 -9.73 -7.51 -11.65
C ASP A 285 -9.61 -8.96 -12.18
N ILE A 286 -10.60 -9.43 -12.95
CA ILE A 286 -10.56 -10.71 -13.69
C ILE A 286 -10.19 -10.37 -15.12
N ALA A 287 -8.90 -10.41 -15.43
CA ALA A 287 -8.33 -9.92 -16.68
C ALA A 287 -7.89 -11.08 -17.59
N ALA A 288 -7.63 -10.79 -18.87
CA ALA A 288 -7.07 -11.76 -19.78
C ALA A 288 -5.69 -12.23 -19.31
N ALA A 289 -5.38 -13.51 -19.51
CA ALA A 289 -4.10 -14.07 -19.10
C ALA A 289 -2.91 -13.30 -19.72
N GLY A 290 -1.93 -12.95 -18.88
CA GLY A 290 -0.74 -12.20 -19.25
C GLY A 290 -0.96 -10.71 -19.51
N SER A 291 -2.16 -10.16 -19.26
CA SER A 291 -2.46 -8.75 -19.48
C SER A 291 -2.12 -7.85 -18.30
N VAL A 292 -1.92 -8.41 -17.10
CA VAL A 292 -1.58 -7.65 -15.91
C VAL A 292 -0.07 -7.62 -15.72
N GLU A 293 0.51 -6.42 -15.62
CA GLU A 293 1.88 -6.28 -15.16
C GLU A 293 1.92 -6.43 -13.64
N ALA A 294 2.70 -7.41 -13.17
CA ALA A 294 3.00 -7.51 -11.75
C ALA A 294 4.05 -6.46 -11.39
N GLY A 295 3.91 -5.85 -10.22
CA GLY A 295 5.00 -5.15 -9.57
C GLY A 295 6.01 -6.15 -8.99
N GLU A 296 7.21 -5.72 -8.75
CA GLU A 296 8.16 -6.50 -7.97
C GLU A 296 7.70 -6.58 -6.50
N GLU A 297 8.04 -7.66 -5.82
CA GLU A 297 7.76 -7.82 -4.40
C GLU A 297 8.49 -6.72 -3.63
N GLY A 298 7.71 -5.81 -2.99
CA GLY A 298 8.22 -4.56 -2.42
C GLY A 298 7.79 -3.30 -3.20
N GLY A 299 7.04 -3.45 -4.31
CA GLY A 299 6.65 -2.36 -5.21
C GLY A 299 5.51 -1.50 -4.68
N THR A 300 5.87 -0.43 -4.04
CA THR A 300 5.34 0.91 -4.24
C THR A 300 6.51 1.68 -4.80
N ASP A 301 6.38 2.38 -5.91
CA ASP A 301 7.44 3.18 -6.49
C ASP A 301 8.84 2.86 -5.96
N THR A 302 9.29 1.59 -6.14
CA THR A 302 10.71 1.41 -6.26
C THR A 302 11.00 2.11 -7.58
N PRO A 303 11.67 3.25 -7.58
CA PRO A 303 12.38 3.62 -8.77
C PRO A 303 13.08 2.33 -9.15
N SER A 304 12.82 1.81 -10.33
CA SER A 304 13.47 0.63 -10.89
C SER A 304 14.87 0.63 -10.35
N GLY A 305 15.43 -0.50 -9.84
CA GLY A 305 16.77 -0.49 -9.23
C GLY A 305 17.82 0.12 -10.12
N GLU A 306 17.49 1.19 -10.78
CA GLU A 306 18.28 2.06 -11.63
C GLU A 306 18.96 3.11 -10.76
N ALA A 307 20.24 3.23 -10.99
CA ALA A 307 21.05 4.27 -10.39
C ALA A 307 20.52 5.65 -10.83
N GLN A 308 20.18 6.50 -9.88
CA GLN A 308 19.67 7.86 -10.11
C GLN A 308 20.54 8.91 -9.43
N GLY A 309 20.57 10.10 -10.05
CA GLY A 309 21.34 11.23 -9.57
C GLY A 309 22.79 11.23 -10.07
N ASP A 310 23.45 12.36 -9.89
CA ASP A 310 24.86 12.57 -10.22
C ASP A 310 25.72 12.85 -8.95
N GLY A 311 25.10 12.74 -7.75
CA GLY A 311 25.76 12.96 -6.48
C GLY A 311 25.96 14.41 -6.09
N THR A 312 25.37 15.37 -6.84
CA THR A 312 25.34 16.77 -6.45
C THR A 312 24.21 17.06 -5.46
N TYR A 313 24.23 18.23 -4.83
CA TYR A 313 23.16 18.65 -3.92
C TYR A 313 21.78 18.71 -4.60
N THR A 314 21.76 19.15 -5.86
CA THR A 314 20.51 19.29 -6.63
C THR A 314 19.98 17.96 -7.17
N THR A 315 20.88 17.02 -7.43
CA THR A 315 20.59 15.66 -7.92
C THR A 315 21.38 14.61 -7.15
N PRO A 316 21.06 14.41 -5.84
CA PRO A 316 21.75 13.44 -5.00
C PRO A 316 21.66 12.03 -5.59
N PHE A 317 22.66 11.21 -5.37
CA PHE A 317 22.55 9.77 -5.63
C PHE A 317 21.41 9.17 -4.82
N ASN A 318 20.70 8.24 -5.43
CA ASN A 318 19.88 7.29 -4.67
C ASN A 318 20.78 6.15 -4.12
N ALA A 319 20.23 5.27 -3.31
CA ALA A 319 20.97 4.16 -2.70
C ALA A 319 21.61 3.24 -3.76
N VAL A 320 20.94 2.99 -4.89
CA VAL A 320 21.44 2.17 -6.00
C VAL A 320 22.64 2.82 -6.69
N ALA A 321 22.57 4.11 -6.97
CA ALA A 321 23.68 4.86 -7.57
C ALA A 321 24.89 4.90 -6.62
N ALA A 322 24.66 5.14 -5.33
CA ALA A 322 25.71 5.13 -4.32
C ALA A 322 26.41 3.75 -4.24
N ASN A 323 25.64 2.65 -4.26
CA ASN A 323 26.18 1.28 -4.33
C ASN A 323 27.02 1.06 -5.60
N ALA A 324 26.52 1.50 -6.76
CA ALA A 324 27.22 1.33 -8.02
C ALA A 324 28.54 2.10 -8.05
N VAL A 325 28.53 3.35 -7.61
CA VAL A 325 29.74 4.21 -7.58
C VAL A 325 30.75 3.68 -6.57
N ALA A 326 30.33 3.36 -5.34
CA ALA A 326 31.21 2.80 -4.31
C ALA A 326 31.74 1.42 -4.71
N GLY A 327 30.90 0.54 -5.28
CA GLY A 327 31.28 -0.79 -5.73
C GLY A 327 32.23 -0.81 -6.91
N ALA A 328 32.25 0.23 -7.75
CA ALA A 328 33.20 0.39 -8.85
C ALA A 328 34.60 0.83 -8.42
N LEU A 329 34.78 1.26 -7.17
CA LEU A 329 36.10 1.58 -6.62
C LEU A 329 36.90 0.29 -6.40
N GLU A 330 38.22 0.40 -6.54
CA GLU A 330 39.11 -0.71 -6.12
C GLU A 330 38.89 -1.02 -4.64
N GLN A 331 38.96 -2.30 -4.28
CA GLN A 331 38.76 -2.75 -2.92
C GLN A 331 39.76 -2.07 -1.96
N GLY A 332 39.25 -1.42 -0.93
CA GLY A 332 40.01 -0.63 0.01
C GLY A 332 40.21 0.83 -0.39
N SER A 333 39.78 1.22 -1.60
CA SER A 333 39.89 2.61 -2.07
C SER A 333 38.71 3.46 -1.62
N THR A 334 38.96 4.77 -1.54
CA THR A 334 37.97 5.81 -1.21
C THR A 334 37.83 6.76 -2.39
N SER A 335 36.64 7.28 -2.64
CA SER A 335 36.36 8.23 -3.72
C SER A 335 37.20 9.51 -3.58
N THR A 336 37.57 10.12 -4.72
CA THR A 336 38.23 11.42 -4.75
C THR A 336 37.28 12.56 -4.45
N GLU A 337 36.04 12.41 -4.86
CA GLU A 337 34.96 13.40 -4.69
C GLU A 337 34.08 13.05 -3.50
N ASP A 338 33.39 14.06 -2.96
CA ASP A 338 32.32 13.93 -1.98
C ASP A 338 30.97 13.95 -2.70
N TYR A 339 30.01 13.13 -2.24
CA TYR A 339 28.73 12.98 -2.88
C TYR A 339 27.58 13.20 -1.89
N TYR A 340 26.50 13.77 -2.40
CA TYR A 340 25.21 13.78 -1.71
C TYR A 340 24.44 12.49 -2.05
N ILE A 341 23.92 11.84 -1.02
CA ILE A 341 23.13 10.61 -1.15
C ILE A 341 21.84 10.82 -0.38
N ARG A 342 20.70 10.61 -1.04
CA ARG A 342 19.37 10.70 -0.43
C ARG A 342 18.78 9.32 -0.26
N GLY A 343 18.07 9.10 0.85
CA GLY A 343 17.27 7.90 1.07
C GLY A 343 16.51 7.99 2.38
N LYS A 344 15.77 6.91 2.65
CA LYS A 344 15.10 6.67 3.92
C LYS A 344 15.88 5.64 4.72
N ILE A 345 15.97 5.81 6.04
CA ILE A 345 16.65 4.85 6.91
C ILE A 345 15.87 3.55 6.91
N SER A 346 16.49 2.49 6.39
CA SER A 346 15.88 1.15 6.23
C SER A 346 16.29 0.18 7.34
N GLU A 347 17.48 0.37 7.92
CA GLU A 347 18.02 -0.45 9.03
C GLU A 347 18.98 0.39 9.86
N ILE A 348 19.00 0.20 11.18
CA ILE A 348 19.95 0.85 12.07
C ILE A 348 20.79 -0.22 12.76
N LYS A 349 22.12 -0.23 12.52
CA LYS A 349 23.06 -1.09 13.23
C LYS A 349 23.48 -0.50 14.55
N PHE A 350 23.88 0.78 14.52
CA PHE A 350 24.31 1.54 15.69
C PHE A 350 23.74 2.94 15.59
N THR A 351 22.98 3.34 16.61
CA THR A 351 22.49 4.72 16.76
C THR A 351 23.65 5.64 17.12
N PHE A 352 23.44 6.94 17.03
CA PHE A 352 24.38 7.90 17.61
C PHE A 352 24.46 7.71 19.12
N ASP A 353 25.66 7.80 19.67
CA ASP A 353 25.94 7.80 21.11
C ASP A 353 27.06 8.81 21.48
N ALA A 354 27.15 9.15 22.74
CA ALA A 354 28.13 10.12 23.23
C ALA A 354 29.58 9.58 23.26
N GLU A 355 29.77 8.25 23.23
CA GLU A 355 31.10 7.62 23.27
C GLU A 355 31.76 7.67 21.88
N HIS A 356 31.00 7.37 20.82
CA HIS A 356 31.52 7.27 19.46
C HIS A 356 31.25 8.52 18.62
N GLY A 357 30.16 9.23 18.92
CA GLY A 357 29.71 10.43 18.21
C GLY A 357 29.20 10.19 16.80
N THR A 358 29.09 8.93 16.37
CA THR A 358 28.75 8.51 15.00
C THR A 358 27.65 7.45 15.00
N ALA A 359 26.97 7.28 13.87
CA ALA A 359 26.00 6.20 13.67
C ALA A 359 26.37 5.33 12.46
N THR A 360 25.86 4.09 12.45
CA THR A 360 25.90 3.19 11.30
C THR A 360 24.51 2.68 11.03
N PHE A 361 24.03 2.94 9.82
CA PHE A 361 22.70 2.59 9.39
C PHE A 361 22.67 2.33 7.88
N PHE A 362 21.56 1.81 7.38
CA PHE A 362 21.33 1.67 5.95
C PHE A 362 20.23 2.61 5.49
N ILE A 363 20.35 3.02 4.25
CA ILE A 363 19.33 3.81 3.56
C ILE A 363 18.93 3.10 2.27
N SER A 364 17.68 3.24 1.89
CA SER A 364 17.14 2.86 0.60
C SER A 364 16.20 3.95 0.09
N ASP A 365 15.80 3.87 -1.16
CA ASP A 365 14.93 4.89 -1.77
C ASP A 365 13.55 4.90 -1.12
N ASP A 366 13.06 3.73 -0.72
CA ASP A 366 11.72 3.50 -0.18
C ASP A 366 11.67 3.20 1.33
N GLY A 367 12.83 3.01 1.98
CA GLY A 367 12.93 2.66 3.40
C GLY A 367 12.85 1.15 3.67
N THR A 368 12.82 0.31 2.62
CA THR A 368 12.92 -1.15 2.77
C THR A 368 14.38 -1.60 2.80
N THR A 369 14.62 -2.87 3.13
CA THR A 369 15.97 -3.45 3.09
C THR A 369 16.41 -3.86 1.67
N ALA A 370 15.58 -3.67 0.66
CA ALA A 370 15.95 -3.90 -0.73
C ALA A 370 16.85 -2.76 -1.25
N ASN A 371 17.91 -3.12 -1.99
CA ASN A 371 18.84 -2.15 -2.61
C ASN A 371 19.40 -1.10 -1.66
N GLN A 372 19.50 -1.44 -0.36
CA GLN A 372 20.00 -0.51 0.64
C GLN A 372 21.51 -0.23 0.49
N PHE A 373 21.91 0.99 0.82
CA PHE A 373 23.29 1.42 0.87
C PHE A 373 23.71 1.64 2.32
N GLN A 374 24.91 1.15 2.69
CA GLN A 374 25.43 1.29 4.05
C GLN A 374 26.04 2.67 4.29
N VAL A 375 25.49 3.39 5.24
CA VAL A 375 26.08 4.61 5.81
C VAL A 375 26.88 4.21 7.06
N TYR A 376 28.20 4.05 6.89
CA TYR A 376 29.08 3.54 7.94
C TYR A 376 29.73 4.68 8.72
N SER A 377 29.62 4.65 10.05
CA SER A 377 30.28 5.57 10.98
C SER A 377 30.17 7.05 10.56
N ALA A 378 28.96 7.47 10.18
CA ALA A 378 28.69 8.85 9.77
C ALA A 378 28.63 9.79 10.98
N LEU A 379 29.14 11.00 10.81
CA LEU A 379 29.02 12.11 11.78
C LEU A 379 27.60 12.69 11.75
N TYR A 380 27.26 13.47 12.75
CA TYR A 380 25.97 14.13 12.88
C TYR A 380 25.86 15.39 12.01
N LEU A 381 24.67 16.02 12.03
CA LEU A 381 24.37 17.29 11.34
C LEU A 381 25.50 18.33 11.61
N GLY A 382 25.81 19.14 10.60
CA GLY A 382 26.89 20.12 10.69
C GLY A 382 28.29 19.50 10.72
N ASN A 383 28.47 18.23 10.33
CA ASN A 383 29.75 17.53 10.26
C ASN A 383 30.48 17.48 11.61
N ARG A 384 29.77 17.16 12.68
CA ARG A 384 30.28 17.07 14.06
C ARG A 384 29.91 15.74 14.71
N ASN A 385 30.50 15.44 15.83
CA ASN A 385 30.04 14.35 16.68
C ASN A 385 28.64 14.65 17.23
N TRP A 386 27.82 13.61 17.35
CA TRP A 386 26.56 13.69 18.07
C TRP A 386 26.82 13.97 19.57
N ALA A 387 25.95 14.75 20.20
CA ALA A 387 25.99 15.07 21.61
C ALA A 387 24.64 14.75 22.28
N GLU A 388 24.66 14.50 23.58
CA GLU A 388 23.44 14.27 24.35
C GLU A 388 22.49 15.48 24.23
N GLY A 389 21.22 15.20 23.87
CA GLY A 389 20.22 16.21 23.56
C GLY A 389 20.01 16.47 22.06
N ASP A 390 20.89 15.98 21.19
CA ASP A 390 20.65 15.98 19.75
C ASP A 390 19.54 14.97 19.36
N THR A 391 18.83 15.27 18.28
CA THR A 391 17.79 14.37 17.75
C THR A 391 18.40 13.04 17.32
N GLN A 392 17.84 11.92 17.75
CA GLN A 392 18.26 10.58 17.34
C GLN A 392 17.62 10.21 16.01
N ILE A 393 18.30 9.33 15.25
CA ILE A 393 17.77 8.75 14.02
C ILE A 393 16.77 7.62 14.32
N SER A 394 15.80 7.45 13.43
CA SER A 394 14.77 6.41 13.50
C SER A 394 14.56 5.74 12.14
N LEU A 395 14.01 4.53 12.13
CA LEU A 395 13.61 3.87 10.89
C LEU A 395 12.58 4.72 10.14
N GLY A 396 12.76 4.85 8.83
CA GLY A 396 11.90 5.63 7.96
C GLY A 396 12.25 7.12 7.89
N ASP A 397 13.21 7.62 8.70
CA ASP A 397 13.67 8.99 8.58
C ASP A 397 14.23 9.28 7.19
N GLU A 398 13.81 10.41 6.60
CA GLU A 398 14.41 10.92 5.37
C GLU A 398 15.75 11.60 5.67
N VAL A 399 16.79 11.12 5.01
CA VAL A 399 18.14 11.66 5.20
C VAL A 399 18.79 12.04 3.88
N ILE A 400 19.64 13.07 3.96
CA ILE A 400 20.67 13.33 2.98
C ILE A 400 22.01 13.14 3.69
N VAL A 401 22.83 12.26 3.16
CA VAL A 401 24.22 12.03 3.64
C VAL A 401 25.18 12.69 2.67
N TYR A 402 26.21 13.35 3.16
CA TYR A 402 27.25 13.95 2.33
C TYR A 402 28.63 13.47 2.76
N GLY A 403 29.43 13.04 1.81
CA GLY A 403 30.83 12.66 2.05
C GLY A 403 31.40 11.64 1.08
N LYS A 404 32.48 11.01 1.48
CA LYS A 404 33.25 10.05 0.70
C LYS A 404 32.59 8.66 0.67
N LEU A 405 32.69 8.01 -0.50
CA LEU A 405 32.33 6.61 -0.69
C LEU A 405 33.58 5.72 -0.64
N THR A 406 33.39 4.47 -0.27
CA THR A 406 34.47 3.45 -0.25
C THR A 406 33.95 2.07 -0.61
N ASN A 407 34.84 1.25 -1.17
CA ASN A 407 34.61 -0.20 -1.31
C ASN A 407 35.40 -0.90 -0.21
N PHE A 408 34.82 -1.01 0.98
CA PHE A 408 35.52 -1.64 2.10
C PHE A 408 35.41 -3.17 2.05
N LYS A 409 36.47 -3.84 1.65
CA LYS A 409 36.54 -5.31 1.57
C LYS A 409 35.41 -5.94 0.71
N GLY A 410 34.98 -5.23 -0.32
CA GLY A 410 33.89 -5.66 -1.19
C GLY A 410 32.50 -5.16 -0.77
N THR A 411 32.40 -4.40 0.31
CA THR A 411 31.17 -3.77 0.76
C THR A 411 31.15 -2.31 0.32
N PRO A 412 30.23 -1.89 -0.55
CA PRO A 412 30.00 -0.48 -0.84
C PRO A 412 29.41 0.25 0.37
N GLU A 413 30.07 1.30 0.83
CA GLU A 413 29.62 2.08 1.99
C GLU A 413 30.20 3.50 2.00
N THR A 414 29.79 4.34 2.96
CA THR A 414 30.49 5.60 3.24
C THR A 414 31.81 5.34 3.92
N ALA A 415 32.83 6.15 3.62
CA ALA A 415 34.13 6.04 4.30
C ALA A 415 34.02 6.52 5.76
N SER A 416 34.52 5.71 6.68
CA SER A 416 34.45 5.95 8.14
C SER A 416 34.81 7.37 8.54
N LYS A 417 33.94 8.09 9.22
CA LYS A 417 34.11 9.48 9.69
C LYS A 417 34.48 10.49 8.58
N LYS A 418 34.18 10.13 7.31
CA LYS A 418 34.36 11.01 6.15
C LYS A 418 33.00 11.31 5.46
N ALA A 419 31.92 10.98 6.12
CA ALA A 419 30.56 11.33 5.73
C ALA A 419 29.78 11.76 6.98
N TYR A 420 28.74 12.56 6.77
CA TYR A 420 27.89 13.05 7.83
C TYR A 420 26.44 13.20 7.35
N LEU A 421 25.51 13.25 8.29
CA LEU A 421 24.14 13.67 8.00
C LEU A 421 24.15 15.13 7.58
N TYR A 422 23.88 15.39 6.31
CA TYR A 422 23.66 16.73 5.80
C TYR A 422 22.26 17.23 6.14
N SER A 423 21.26 16.32 6.10
CA SER A 423 19.89 16.62 6.48
C SER A 423 19.25 15.41 7.16
N LEU A 424 18.44 15.66 8.18
CA LEU A 424 17.58 14.71 8.87
C LEU A 424 16.15 15.26 8.89
N ASN A 425 15.23 14.64 8.16
CA ASN A 425 13.83 15.09 8.04
C ASN A 425 13.71 16.58 7.66
N GLY A 426 14.57 17.01 6.72
CA GLY A 426 14.63 18.41 6.24
C GLY A 426 15.39 19.39 7.15
N LYS A 427 15.87 19.01 8.32
CA LYS A 427 16.74 19.83 9.20
C LYS A 427 18.20 19.61 8.83
N THR A 428 18.96 20.70 8.76
CA THR A 428 20.41 20.69 8.40
C THR A 428 21.31 21.09 9.56
N GLU A 429 20.74 21.52 10.67
CA GLU A 429 21.43 21.95 11.91
C GLU A 429 20.72 21.41 13.15
#